data_18450f0cd01378249617d77d0769ba01
#
_entry.id   18450f0cd01378249617d77d0769ba01
#
_cell.length_a   1.000
_cell.length_b   1.000
_cell.length_c   1.000
_cell.angle_alpha   90.00
_cell.angle_beta   90.00
_cell.angle_gamma   90.00
#
_symmetry.space_group_name_H-M   'P 1'
#
loop_
_entity.id
_entity.type
_entity.pdbx_description
1 polymer ?
#
loop_
_entity_poly.entity_id
_entity_poly.type
_entity_poly.pdbx_seq_one_letter_code
_entity_poly.pdbx_strand_id
1 'polypeptide(L)'
;MRRAALAEVKDDLSRFLRLAESEEIVITRHGKPAGVLIGFETEDDWFDYRLEHHPEFLQRVAEARASFRSGRGVRLEDVPG
;
A
#
# COMPACT_ATOMS: atom_id res chain seq x y z
N MET A 1 -3.51 3.26 -16.61
CA MET A 1 -3.66 4.17 -15.47
C MET A 1 -4.93 5.01 -15.65
N ARG A 2 -5.77 5.00 -14.65
CA ARG A 2 -7.05 5.73 -14.67
C ARG A 2 -6.92 7.02 -13.88
N ARG A 3 -7.67 8.05 -14.27
CA ARG A 3 -7.70 9.33 -13.54
C ARG A 3 -9.10 9.52 -12.96
N ALA A 4 -9.16 10.05 -11.74
CA ALA A 4 -10.43 10.35 -11.09
C ALA A 4 -10.26 11.61 -10.23
N ALA A 5 -11.30 12.43 -10.17
CA ALA A 5 -11.29 13.62 -9.33
C ALA A 5 -11.41 13.23 -7.86
N LEU A 6 -10.77 14.00 -6.99
CA LEU A 6 -10.83 13.77 -5.54
C LEU A 6 -12.27 13.68 -5.02
N ALA A 7 -13.15 14.54 -5.51
CA ALA A 7 -14.56 14.54 -5.11
C ALA A 7 -15.26 13.23 -5.45
N GLU A 8 -14.97 12.66 -6.62
CA GLU A 8 -15.52 11.37 -7.04
C GLU A 8 -15.00 10.24 -6.16
N VAL A 9 -13.70 10.22 -5.90
CA VAL A 9 -13.07 9.20 -5.07
C VAL A 9 -13.61 9.26 -3.65
N LYS A 10 -13.77 10.46 -3.12
CA LYS A 10 -14.32 10.69 -1.77
C LYS A 10 -15.73 10.13 -1.63
N ASP A 11 -16.56 10.35 -2.65
CA ASP A 11 -17.96 9.95 -2.60
C ASP A 11 -18.17 8.44 -2.74
N ASP A 12 -17.23 7.74 -3.36
CA ASP A 12 -17.36 6.29 -3.60
C ASP A 12 -16.01 5.59 -3.49
N LEU A 13 -15.34 5.79 -2.37
CA LEU A 13 -14.01 5.26 -2.14
C LEU A 13 -13.93 3.74 -2.26
N SER A 14 -14.93 3.03 -1.76
CA SER A 14 -14.96 1.57 -1.83
C SER A 14 -14.91 1.05 -3.25
N ARG A 15 -15.63 1.69 -4.15
CA ARG A 15 -15.65 1.33 -5.57
C ARG A 15 -14.27 1.60 -6.21
N PHE A 16 -13.70 2.75 -5.92
CA PHE A 16 -12.40 3.12 -6.46
C PHE A 16 -11.28 2.24 -5.94
N LEU A 17 -11.36 1.78 -4.69
CA LEU A 17 -10.42 0.81 -4.17
C LEU A 17 -10.48 -0.52 -4.92
N ARG A 18 -11.66 -0.99 -5.28
CA ARG A 18 -11.81 -2.20 -6.09
C ARG A 18 -11.22 -2.02 -7.49
N LEU A 19 -11.48 -0.88 -8.11
CA LEU A 19 -10.90 -0.57 -9.42
C LEU A 19 -9.39 -0.49 -9.34
N ALA A 20 -8.87 0.04 -8.25
CA ALA A 20 -7.45 0.20 -8.02
C ALA A 20 -6.72 -1.14 -7.83
N GLU A 21 -7.43 -2.22 -7.53
CA GLU A 21 -6.85 -3.56 -7.47
C GLU A 21 -6.38 -4.03 -8.85
N SER A 22 -7.03 -3.56 -9.91
CA SER A 22 -6.69 -3.93 -11.28
C SER A 22 -5.76 -2.94 -11.96
N GLU A 23 -5.89 -1.65 -11.64
CA GLU A 23 -5.07 -0.61 -12.25
C GLU A 23 -4.92 0.57 -11.29
N GLU A 24 -3.80 1.24 -11.34
CA GLU A 24 -3.56 2.43 -10.52
C GLU A 24 -4.49 3.57 -10.92
N ILE A 25 -4.98 4.32 -9.93
CA ILE A 25 -5.85 5.45 -10.16
C ILE A 25 -5.17 6.73 -9.70
N VAL A 26 -4.97 7.66 -10.62
CA VAL A 26 -4.43 8.98 -10.27
C VAL A 26 -5.59 9.84 -9.76
N ILE A 27 -5.46 10.30 -8.53
CA ILE A 27 -6.43 11.21 -7.92
C ILE A 27 -6.03 12.63 -8.27
N THR A 28 -6.96 13.38 -8.86
CA THR A 28 -6.70 14.77 -9.24
C THR A 28 -7.45 15.72 -8.32
N ARG A 29 -6.86 16.89 -8.11
CA ARG A 29 -7.47 17.99 -7.38
C ARG A 29 -7.24 19.25 -8.21
N HIS A 30 -8.32 19.95 -8.54
CA HIS A 30 -8.27 21.12 -9.41
C HIS A 30 -7.55 20.84 -10.75
N GLY A 31 -7.80 19.66 -11.31
CA GLY A 31 -7.22 19.25 -12.58
C GLY A 31 -5.76 18.81 -12.52
N LYS A 32 -5.14 18.82 -11.34
CA LYS A 32 -3.74 18.45 -11.15
C LYS A 32 -3.61 17.16 -10.36
N PRO A 33 -2.62 16.31 -10.68
CA PRO A 33 -2.37 15.11 -9.90
C PRO A 33 -2.09 15.44 -8.44
N ALA A 34 -2.87 14.87 -7.53
CA ALA A 34 -2.72 15.06 -6.09
C ALA A 34 -2.24 13.80 -5.39
N GLY A 35 -2.47 12.63 -5.97
CA GLY A 35 -2.06 11.38 -5.38
C GLY A 35 -2.39 10.20 -6.28
N VAL A 36 -2.02 9.03 -5.83
CA VAL A 36 -2.30 7.77 -6.53
C VAL A 36 -2.97 6.81 -5.57
N LEU A 37 -4.02 6.15 -6.05
CA LEU A 37 -4.70 5.11 -5.30
C LEU A 37 -4.29 3.75 -5.86
N ILE A 38 -3.80 2.89 -4.99
CA ILE A 38 -3.38 1.54 -5.32
C ILE A 38 -4.15 0.59 -4.42
N GLY A 39 -4.85 -0.36 -5.02
CA GLY A 39 -5.61 -1.37 -4.29
C GLY A 39 -4.86 -2.68 -4.21
N PHE A 40 -5.12 -3.44 -3.16
CA PHE A 40 -4.53 -4.75 -2.96
C PHE A 40 -5.65 -5.78 -2.79
N GLU A 41 -5.57 -6.87 -3.54
CA GLU A 41 -6.52 -7.97 -3.40
C GLU A 41 -6.19 -8.84 -2.19
N THR A 42 -4.90 -8.94 -1.85
CA THR A 42 -4.40 -9.79 -0.78
C THR A 42 -3.35 -9.07 0.05
N GLU A 43 -3.04 -9.62 1.23
CA GLU A 43 -1.93 -9.12 2.05
C GLU A 43 -0.59 -9.35 1.37
N ASP A 44 -0.48 -10.39 0.55
CA ASP A 44 0.74 -10.67 -0.21
C ASP A 44 1.02 -9.56 -1.22
N ASP A 45 -0.01 -9.03 -1.87
CA ASP A 45 0.12 -7.91 -2.80
C ASP A 45 0.63 -6.66 -2.08
N TRP A 46 0.12 -6.41 -0.89
CA TRP A 46 0.58 -5.31 -0.03
C TRP A 46 2.04 -5.50 0.37
N PHE A 47 2.40 -6.70 0.76
CA PHE A 47 3.78 -7.04 1.15
C PHE A 47 4.74 -6.83 -0.01
N ASP A 48 4.40 -7.33 -1.19
CA ASP A 48 5.20 -7.16 -2.40
C ASP A 48 5.39 -5.69 -2.76
N TYR A 49 4.33 -4.91 -2.67
CA TYR A 49 4.40 -3.48 -2.91
C TYR A 49 5.39 -2.79 -1.98
N ARG A 50 5.36 -3.14 -0.70
CA ARG A 50 6.29 -2.55 0.28
C ARG A 50 7.73 -2.96 0.01
N LEU A 51 7.96 -4.17 -0.39
CA LEU A 51 9.31 -4.64 -0.75
C LEU A 51 9.89 -3.86 -1.93
N GLU A 52 9.05 -3.56 -2.93
CA GLU A 52 9.48 -2.83 -4.12
C GLU A 52 9.71 -1.34 -3.86
N HIS A 53 8.90 -0.71 -3.03
CA HIS A 53 8.88 0.74 -2.85
C HIS A 53 9.57 1.23 -1.59
N HIS A 54 9.92 0.34 -0.68
CA HIS A 54 10.56 0.68 0.58
C HIS A 54 11.72 -0.28 0.87
N PRO A 55 12.90 -0.04 0.28
CA PRO A 55 14.06 -0.91 0.52
C PRO A 55 14.42 -1.08 2.00
N GLU A 56 14.19 -0.07 2.81
CA GLU A 56 14.40 -0.13 4.25
C GLU A 56 13.52 -1.18 4.92
N PHE A 57 12.36 -1.45 4.35
CA PHE A 57 11.46 -2.47 4.85
C PHE A 57 12.04 -3.86 4.69
N LEU A 58 12.76 -4.12 3.60
CA LEU A 58 13.47 -5.37 3.38
C LEU A 58 14.44 -5.66 4.50
N GLN A 59 15.21 -4.67 4.91
CA GLN A 59 16.17 -4.80 6.00
C GLN A 59 15.46 -5.12 7.31
N ARG A 60 14.36 -4.45 7.60
CA ARG A 60 13.57 -4.69 8.80
C ARG A 60 12.93 -6.08 8.81
N VAL A 61 12.50 -6.56 7.66
CA VAL A 61 11.97 -7.91 7.53
C VAL A 61 13.04 -8.95 7.86
N ALA A 62 14.25 -8.75 7.36
CA ALA A 62 15.39 -9.63 7.66
C ALA A 62 15.70 -9.62 9.16
N GLU A 63 15.72 -8.46 9.80
CA GLU A 63 15.93 -8.34 11.24
C GLU A 63 14.82 -9.02 12.04
N ALA A 64 13.57 -8.85 11.62
CA ALA A 64 12.41 -9.48 12.26
C ALA A 64 12.50 -11.00 12.18
N ARG A 65 12.92 -11.55 11.04
CA ARG A 65 13.13 -12.99 10.87
C ARG A 65 14.24 -13.52 11.77
N ALA A 66 15.32 -12.76 11.88
CA ALA A 66 16.42 -13.12 12.78
C ALA A 66 15.96 -13.13 14.24
N SER A 67 15.19 -12.12 14.64
CA SER A 67 14.59 -12.05 15.98
C SER A 67 13.63 -13.20 16.24
N PHE A 68 12.89 -13.60 15.25
CA PHE A 68 11.94 -14.71 15.35
C PHE A 68 12.68 -16.02 15.62
N ARG A 69 13.81 -16.23 14.96
CA ARG A 69 14.65 -17.44 15.17
C ARG A 69 15.21 -17.51 16.58
N SER A 70 15.46 -16.36 17.19
CA SER A 70 15.98 -16.29 18.56
C SER A 70 14.87 -16.30 19.61
N GLY A 71 13.61 -16.54 19.20
CA GLY A 71 12.46 -16.58 20.11
C GLY A 71 11.85 -15.24 20.41
N ARG A 72 12.23 -14.20 19.67
CA ARG A 72 11.67 -12.86 19.80
C ARG A 72 10.76 -12.57 18.61
N GLY A 73 9.47 -12.53 18.83
CA GLY A 73 8.54 -12.16 17.78
C GLY A 73 8.41 -10.64 17.67
N VAL A 74 8.27 -10.16 16.46
CA VAL A 74 7.86 -8.77 16.19
C VAL A 74 6.39 -8.83 15.81
N ARG A 75 5.57 -8.10 16.56
CA ARG A 75 4.14 -8.01 16.26
C ARG A 75 3.92 -7.17 15.02
N LEU A 76 2.89 -7.49 14.27
CA LEU A 76 2.56 -6.76 13.06
C LEU A 76 2.31 -5.28 13.32
N GLU A 77 1.68 -4.95 14.42
CA GLU A 77 1.43 -3.57 14.82
C GLU A 77 2.68 -2.79 15.20
N ASP A 78 3.77 -3.48 15.50
CA ASP A 78 5.05 -2.86 15.82
C ASP A 78 5.87 -2.54 14.56
N VAL A 79 5.41 -2.99 13.41
CA VAL A 79 6.07 -2.72 12.13
C VAL A 79 5.58 -1.37 11.61
N PRO A 80 6.48 -0.40 11.39
CA PRO A 80 6.09 0.90 10.83
C PRO A 80 5.45 0.69 9.46
N GLY A 81 4.23 1.13 9.33
CA GLY A 81 3.42 0.85 8.16
C GLY A 81 3.12 2.04 7.31
#